data_020197ba257bfc4667b66fdcc1196e6a
#
_entry.id   020197ba257bfc4667b66fdcc1196e6a
#
_cell.length_a   1.000
_cell.length_b   1.000
_cell.length_c   1.000
_cell.angle_alpha   90.00
_cell.angle_beta   90.00
_cell.angle_gamma   90.00
#
_symmetry.space_group_name_H-M   'P 1'
#
loop_
_entity.id
_entity.type
_entity.pdbx_description
1 polymer ?
#
loop_
_entity_poly.entity_id
_entity_poly.type
_entity_poly.pdbx_seq_one_letter_code
_entity_poly.pdbx_strand_id
1 'polypeptide(L)'
;MHENKEIYISPFSTRYASKEMQEVFSEQFKFRTWRRLWIALAKAEKALGLDITDEQIAQMEAFKDDVNYEVAEERERIVRHDVMSHVYAFGKQCPAAEPIIHLGATSCYVGDNTDIIILRKASEIILKKAAQVLKNLSDFALEYKDMPCLAYTHLQPAQLTTVGKRAALWMYELSQDVLELEHRLDKLLLLGSKGTTGTQASFMELFDGDEEKIKKMETMIADEMGFPGVVPVSGQTYSRKVDAYFLSVLSGFAQSAYKFSNDMRILQSFEEMEEPFEKNQIGSSAMPYKRNPMRSERISALARYVIVDSLNPALTAGTQWFERTLDDSANKRVSIAEAFLAVDAILNIYINVTGGIVVYDKVVNRRVMEKLPFMATENILMQSVKKGGNRQELHERLRTHSHGAAAKVKLEGGANDLIQRIVDDPAFPLTEEEIYAELDPKRYIGRCASQVEELVAYTIQPILQRWHDGEIQAELKV
;
A
#
# COMPACT_ATOMS: atom_id res chain seq x y z
N MET A 1 -16.41 -26.80 6.13
CA MET A 1 -17.68 -26.12 6.44
C MET A 1 -18.25 -25.58 5.13
N HIS A 2 -19.47 -25.96 4.75
CA HIS A 2 -20.14 -25.31 3.63
C HIS A 2 -20.46 -23.87 4.05
N GLU A 3 -19.83 -22.88 3.39
CA GLU A 3 -20.20 -21.48 3.56
C GLU A 3 -21.71 -21.36 3.35
N ASN A 4 -22.39 -20.73 4.29
CA ASN A 4 -23.82 -20.48 4.15
C ASN A 4 -24.02 -19.47 3.00
N LYS A 5 -24.46 -19.95 1.85
CA LYS A 5 -24.68 -19.16 0.63
C LYS A 5 -25.90 -18.23 0.73
N GLU A 6 -26.71 -18.37 1.77
CA GLU A 6 -27.92 -17.58 1.99
C GLU A 6 -27.66 -16.27 2.75
N ILE A 7 -26.46 -16.07 3.28
CA ILE A 7 -26.08 -14.89 4.06
C ILE A 7 -25.04 -14.08 3.28
N TYR A 8 -25.18 -12.76 3.28
CA TYR A 8 -24.18 -11.85 2.73
C TYR A 8 -22.90 -11.90 3.55
N ILE A 9 -21.79 -12.15 2.88
CA ILE A 9 -20.43 -12.07 3.44
C ILE A 9 -19.64 -11.08 2.58
N SER A 10 -18.87 -10.20 3.21
CA SER A 10 -18.07 -9.21 2.49
C SER A 10 -17.15 -9.87 1.45
N PRO A 11 -17.13 -9.39 0.19
CA PRO A 11 -16.21 -9.87 -0.84
C PRO A 11 -14.73 -9.75 -0.45
N PHE A 12 -14.38 -8.84 0.44
CA PHE A 12 -13.01 -8.76 0.95
C PHE A 12 -12.60 -10.07 1.62
N SER A 13 -13.47 -10.67 2.42
CA SER A 13 -13.18 -11.92 3.11
C SER A 13 -13.19 -13.14 2.18
N THR A 14 -14.13 -13.20 1.23
CA THR A 14 -14.33 -14.40 0.40
C THR A 14 -13.48 -14.44 -0.85
N ARG A 15 -13.18 -13.27 -1.43
CA ARG A 15 -12.59 -13.18 -2.78
C ARG A 15 -11.23 -12.49 -2.82
N TYR A 16 -10.97 -11.48 -2.00
CA TYR A 16 -9.89 -10.54 -2.28
C TYR A 16 -8.76 -10.55 -1.26
N ALA A 17 -9.06 -10.42 0.04
CA ALA A 17 -8.04 -10.32 1.07
C ALA A 17 -7.38 -11.67 1.39
N SER A 18 -6.10 -11.62 1.79
CA SER A 18 -5.38 -12.80 2.26
C SER A 18 -5.93 -13.31 3.59
N LYS A 19 -5.67 -14.59 3.88
CA LYS A 19 -6.00 -15.16 5.20
C LYS A 19 -5.26 -14.47 6.32
N GLU A 20 -3.99 -14.17 6.11
CA GLU A 20 -3.13 -13.51 7.09
C GLU A 20 -3.73 -12.16 7.55
N MET A 21 -4.17 -11.32 6.61
CA MET A 21 -4.81 -10.04 6.96
C MET A 21 -6.16 -10.26 7.65
N GLN A 22 -6.97 -11.23 7.21
CA GLN A 22 -8.23 -11.56 7.85
C GLN A 22 -8.06 -12.06 9.28
N GLU A 23 -7.00 -12.83 9.56
CA GLU A 23 -6.66 -13.32 10.90
C GLU A 23 -6.40 -12.18 11.86
N VAL A 24 -5.71 -11.12 11.44
CA VAL A 24 -5.42 -9.93 12.26
C VAL A 24 -6.69 -9.21 12.69
N PHE A 25 -7.73 -9.19 11.84
CA PHE A 25 -9.03 -8.57 12.13
C PHE A 25 -10.07 -9.54 12.70
N SER A 26 -9.67 -10.78 13.01
CA SER A 26 -10.57 -11.79 13.56
C SER A 26 -10.91 -11.54 15.04
N GLU A 27 -12.07 -12.01 15.46
CA GLU A 27 -12.45 -12.03 16.88
C GLU A 27 -11.45 -12.81 17.74
N GLN A 28 -10.91 -13.89 17.19
CA GLN A 28 -9.90 -14.70 17.89
C GLN A 28 -8.63 -13.91 18.18
N PHE A 29 -8.12 -13.15 17.22
CA PHE A 29 -6.96 -12.27 17.44
C PHE A 29 -7.29 -11.20 18.49
N LYS A 30 -8.46 -10.56 18.36
CA LYS A 30 -8.94 -9.54 19.28
C LYS A 30 -9.01 -10.04 20.72
N PHE A 31 -9.72 -11.14 20.96
CA PHE A 31 -9.99 -11.60 22.34
C PHE A 31 -8.77 -12.27 22.99
N ARG A 32 -7.92 -12.92 22.21
CA ARG A 32 -6.60 -13.37 22.70
C ARG A 32 -5.72 -12.18 23.11
N THR A 33 -5.75 -11.09 22.35
CA THR A 33 -5.02 -9.88 22.69
C THR A 33 -5.56 -9.23 23.97
N TRP A 34 -6.88 -9.23 24.18
CA TRP A 34 -7.47 -8.79 25.44
C TRP A 34 -6.94 -9.57 26.64
N ARG A 35 -6.87 -10.89 26.55
CA ARG A 35 -6.32 -11.73 27.60
C ARG A 35 -4.85 -11.44 27.88
N ARG A 36 -4.05 -11.25 26.86
CA ARG A 36 -2.64 -10.84 27.01
C ARG A 36 -2.50 -9.49 27.69
N LEU A 37 -3.34 -8.53 27.37
CA LEU A 37 -3.38 -7.23 28.04
C LEU A 37 -3.77 -7.34 29.52
N TRP A 38 -4.76 -8.16 29.87
CA TRP A 38 -5.10 -8.41 31.28
C TRP A 38 -3.96 -9.11 32.04
N ILE A 39 -3.27 -10.02 31.41
CA ILE A 39 -2.10 -10.68 32.01
C ILE A 39 -0.96 -9.68 32.21
N ALA A 40 -0.68 -8.81 31.22
CA ALA A 40 0.34 -7.77 31.33
C ALA A 40 0.02 -6.80 32.47
N LEU A 41 -1.24 -6.40 32.62
CA LEU A 41 -1.70 -5.56 33.73
C LEU A 41 -1.49 -6.26 35.07
N ALA A 42 -1.97 -7.48 35.25
CA ALA A 42 -1.83 -8.23 36.51
C ALA A 42 -0.36 -8.46 36.89
N LYS A 43 0.51 -8.78 35.91
CA LYS A 43 1.97 -8.89 36.15
C LYS A 43 2.58 -7.57 36.64
N ALA A 44 2.21 -6.45 36.00
CA ALA A 44 2.73 -5.14 36.37
C ALA A 44 2.22 -4.73 37.78
N GLU A 45 0.94 -4.91 38.06
CA GLU A 45 0.34 -4.65 39.36
C GLU A 45 1.00 -5.47 40.50
N LYS A 46 1.21 -6.77 40.26
CA LYS A 46 1.95 -7.64 41.19
C LYS A 46 3.35 -7.13 41.47
N ALA A 47 4.11 -6.83 40.40
CA ALA A 47 5.48 -6.37 40.51
C ALA A 47 5.60 -5.04 41.28
N LEU A 48 4.54 -4.26 41.31
CA LEU A 48 4.46 -2.98 42.02
C LEU A 48 3.85 -3.09 43.42
N GLY A 49 3.52 -4.30 43.88
CA GLY A 49 3.21 -4.58 45.26
C GLY A 49 1.72 -4.78 45.58
N LEU A 50 0.86 -4.93 44.55
CA LEU A 50 -0.51 -5.37 44.80
C LEU A 50 -0.53 -6.87 45.14
N ASP A 51 -1.52 -7.29 45.94
CA ASP A 51 -1.67 -8.67 46.41
C ASP A 51 -2.21 -9.58 45.30
N ILE A 52 -1.35 -9.89 44.34
CA ILE A 52 -1.61 -10.79 43.21
C ILE A 52 -0.64 -11.97 43.30
N THR A 53 -1.18 -13.19 43.28
CA THR A 53 -0.35 -14.40 43.46
C THR A 53 0.21 -14.95 42.14
N ASP A 54 1.26 -15.78 42.23
CA ASP A 54 1.80 -16.49 41.07
C ASP A 54 0.79 -17.48 40.49
N GLU A 55 -0.04 -18.10 41.32
CA GLU A 55 -1.12 -18.99 40.88
C GLU A 55 -2.14 -18.30 39.99
N GLN A 56 -2.55 -17.08 40.37
CA GLN A 56 -3.49 -16.27 39.58
C GLN A 56 -2.95 -15.99 38.19
N ILE A 57 -1.71 -15.53 38.10
CA ILE A 57 -1.04 -15.26 36.81
C ILE A 57 -0.87 -16.54 36.01
N ALA A 58 -0.46 -17.65 36.63
CA ALA A 58 -0.28 -18.93 35.97
C ALA A 58 -1.58 -19.47 35.36
N GLN A 59 -2.71 -19.35 36.08
CA GLN A 59 -4.02 -19.70 35.53
C GLN A 59 -4.38 -18.84 34.30
N MET A 60 -4.18 -17.51 34.37
CA MET A 60 -4.43 -16.62 33.24
C MET A 60 -3.56 -16.99 32.02
N GLU A 61 -2.26 -17.26 32.23
CA GLU A 61 -1.35 -17.69 31.15
C GLU A 61 -1.77 -19.01 30.51
N ALA A 62 -2.27 -19.96 31.30
CA ALA A 62 -2.69 -21.28 30.79
C ALA A 62 -3.88 -21.17 29.81
N PHE A 63 -4.77 -20.21 30.01
CA PHE A 63 -5.97 -20.03 29.21
C PHE A 63 -5.94 -18.78 28.27
N LYS A 64 -4.80 -18.14 28.08
CA LYS A 64 -4.71 -16.92 27.28
C LYS A 64 -5.12 -17.09 25.81
N ASP A 65 -4.92 -18.28 25.25
CA ASP A 65 -5.23 -18.58 23.86
C ASP A 65 -6.49 -19.42 23.65
N ASP A 66 -7.06 -19.97 24.74
CA ASP A 66 -8.28 -20.79 24.75
C ASP A 66 -9.50 -19.96 25.16
N VAL A 67 -10.08 -19.22 24.22
CA VAL A 67 -11.23 -18.33 24.46
C VAL A 67 -12.52 -19.13 24.46
N ASN A 68 -13.26 -19.14 25.58
CA ASN A 68 -14.58 -19.73 25.66
C ASN A 68 -15.66 -18.78 25.14
N TYR A 69 -15.92 -18.85 23.83
CA TYR A 69 -16.89 -17.99 23.15
C TYR A 69 -18.32 -18.22 23.61
N GLU A 70 -18.72 -19.48 23.85
CA GLU A 70 -20.07 -19.82 24.24
C GLU A 70 -20.48 -19.12 25.54
N VAL A 71 -19.61 -19.18 26.56
CA VAL A 71 -19.85 -18.52 27.86
C VAL A 71 -19.84 -16.99 27.71
N ALA A 72 -18.95 -16.44 26.89
CA ALA A 72 -18.87 -15.02 26.65
C ALA A 72 -20.13 -14.48 25.96
N GLU A 73 -20.56 -15.13 24.88
CA GLU A 73 -21.76 -14.77 24.11
C GLU A 73 -23.04 -14.89 24.93
N GLU A 74 -23.20 -15.98 25.71
CA GLU A 74 -24.34 -16.16 26.59
C GLU A 74 -24.40 -15.00 27.62
N ARG A 75 -23.25 -14.66 28.20
CA ARG A 75 -23.17 -13.56 29.17
C ARG A 75 -23.47 -12.21 28.51
N GLU A 76 -22.99 -11.96 27.31
CA GLU A 76 -23.23 -10.71 26.59
C GLU A 76 -24.70 -10.50 26.23
N ARG A 77 -25.43 -11.56 25.88
CA ARG A 77 -26.90 -11.50 25.69
C ARG A 77 -27.62 -10.97 26.91
N ILE A 78 -27.09 -11.22 28.13
CA ILE A 78 -27.68 -10.78 29.39
C ILE A 78 -27.27 -9.37 29.75
N VAL A 79 -25.94 -9.11 29.77
CA VAL A 79 -25.39 -7.86 30.30
C VAL A 79 -25.18 -6.76 29.24
N ARG A 80 -25.26 -7.09 27.96
CA ARG A 80 -25.10 -6.18 26.82
C ARG A 80 -23.78 -5.39 26.83
N HIS A 81 -22.70 -6.06 27.25
CA HIS A 81 -21.40 -5.48 27.39
C HIS A 81 -20.31 -6.52 27.08
N ASP A 82 -19.62 -6.37 25.94
CA ASP A 82 -18.65 -7.33 25.42
C ASP A 82 -17.45 -7.54 26.37
N VAL A 83 -16.78 -6.48 26.81
CA VAL A 83 -15.59 -6.59 27.68
C VAL A 83 -15.94 -7.30 29.00
N MET A 84 -17.05 -6.92 29.67
CA MET A 84 -17.46 -7.56 30.93
C MET A 84 -17.87 -9.02 30.71
N SER A 85 -18.37 -9.38 29.56
CA SER A 85 -18.69 -10.77 29.21
C SER A 85 -17.44 -11.63 29.04
N HIS A 86 -16.40 -11.07 28.44
CA HIS A 86 -15.10 -11.74 28.32
C HIS A 86 -14.32 -11.77 29.64
N VAL A 87 -14.42 -10.75 30.52
CA VAL A 87 -13.91 -10.82 31.91
C VAL A 87 -14.56 -11.99 32.65
N TYR A 88 -15.89 -12.11 32.55
CA TYR A 88 -16.64 -13.21 33.19
C TYR A 88 -16.19 -14.57 32.63
N ALA A 89 -16.14 -14.74 31.30
CA ALA A 89 -15.75 -15.99 30.69
C ALA A 89 -14.30 -16.38 31.07
N PHE A 90 -13.41 -15.43 31.14
CA PHE A 90 -12.02 -15.65 31.54
C PHE A 90 -11.91 -16.03 33.02
N GLY A 91 -12.67 -15.38 33.88
CA GLY A 91 -12.77 -15.71 35.32
C GLY A 91 -13.29 -17.13 35.55
N LYS A 92 -14.27 -17.59 34.75
CA LYS A 92 -14.74 -18.99 34.82
C LYS A 92 -13.69 -20.03 34.50
N GLN A 93 -12.77 -19.70 33.57
CA GLN A 93 -11.62 -20.56 33.26
C GLN A 93 -10.47 -20.42 34.27
N CYS A 94 -10.39 -19.27 34.95
CA CYS A 94 -9.31 -18.92 35.88
C CYS A 94 -9.90 -18.53 37.27
N PRO A 95 -10.52 -19.47 38.05
CA PRO A 95 -11.21 -19.13 39.27
C PRO A 95 -10.38 -18.42 40.33
N ALA A 96 -9.08 -18.75 40.46
CA ALA A 96 -8.19 -18.06 41.37
C ALA A 96 -7.94 -16.60 40.94
N ALA A 97 -7.92 -16.32 39.64
CA ALA A 97 -7.66 -15.00 39.09
C ALA A 97 -8.95 -14.15 38.91
N GLU A 98 -10.16 -14.74 39.03
CA GLU A 98 -11.42 -14.02 38.84
C GLU A 98 -11.45 -12.65 39.56
N PRO A 99 -11.00 -12.53 40.83
CA PRO A 99 -11.04 -11.27 41.56
C PRO A 99 -10.12 -10.17 41.02
N ILE A 100 -9.09 -10.50 40.24
CA ILE A 100 -8.06 -9.53 39.81
C ILE A 100 -8.09 -9.27 38.31
N ILE A 101 -8.87 -9.98 37.51
CA ILE A 101 -9.01 -9.73 36.09
C ILE A 101 -9.61 -8.35 35.87
N HIS A 102 -8.94 -7.48 35.11
CA HIS A 102 -9.38 -6.13 34.76
C HIS A 102 -9.35 -5.15 35.97
N LEU A 103 -8.50 -5.40 36.97
CA LEU A 103 -8.41 -4.57 38.15
C LEU A 103 -7.99 -3.13 37.79
N GLY A 104 -8.71 -2.13 38.31
CA GLY A 104 -8.46 -0.71 38.02
C GLY A 104 -8.71 -0.23 36.60
N ALA A 105 -8.85 -1.15 35.63
CA ALA A 105 -8.99 -0.83 34.22
C ALA A 105 -10.43 -0.51 33.78
N THR A 106 -10.55 0.08 32.59
CA THR A 106 -11.84 0.28 31.90
C THR A 106 -11.83 -0.45 30.56
N SER A 107 -12.99 -0.57 29.92
CA SER A 107 -13.13 -1.31 28.66
C SER A 107 -12.15 -0.86 27.57
N CYS A 108 -11.84 0.44 27.49
CA CYS A 108 -10.90 0.96 26.50
C CYS A 108 -9.44 0.53 26.74
N TYR A 109 -9.10 0.06 27.95
CA TYR A 109 -7.79 -0.54 28.18
C TYR A 109 -7.53 -1.71 27.23
N VAL A 110 -8.44 -2.66 27.14
CA VAL A 110 -8.28 -3.79 26.21
C VAL A 110 -8.70 -3.43 24.79
N GLY A 111 -9.79 -2.70 24.60
CA GLY A 111 -10.30 -2.34 23.29
C GLY A 111 -9.30 -1.50 22.49
N ASP A 112 -8.92 -0.36 23.02
CA ASP A 112 -8.09 0.61 22.32
C ASP A 112 -6.64 0.16 22.17
N ASN A 113 -6.04 -0.48 23.18
CA ASN A 113 -4.68 -1.05 23.03
C ASN A 113 -4.66 -2.19 22.01
N THR A 114 -5.72 -3.00 21.92
CA THR A 114 -5.85 -4.03 20.88
C THR A 114 -5.95 -3.42 19.48
N ASP A 115 -6.71 -2.34 19.31
CA ASP A 115 -6.80 -1.65 18.02
C ASP A 115 -5.43 -1.15 17.55
N ILE A 116 -4.62 -0.58 18.46
CA ILE A 116 -3.25 -0.15 18.17
C ILE A 116 -2.34 -1.34 17.78
N ILE A 117 -2.47 -2.46 18.48
CA ILE A 117 -1.73 -3.70 18.16
C ILE A 117 -2.12 -4.23 16.79
N ILE A 118 -3.42 -4.18 16.45
CA ILE A 118 -3.95 -4.55 15.12
C ILE A 118 -3.39 -3.62 14.05
N LEU A 119 -3.41 -2.30 14.25
CA LEU A 119 -2.84 -1.34 13.31
C LEU A 119 -1.38 -1.63 13.00
N ARG A 120 -0.56 -1.91 14.02
CA ARG A 120 0.84 -2.29 13.84
C ARG A 120 0.96 -3.58 13.02
N LYS A 121 0.26 -4.64 13.44
CA LYS A 121 0.37 -5.95 12.80
C LYS A 121 -0.09 -5.94 11.35
N ALA A 122 -1.21 -5.30 11.07
CA ALA A 122 -1.73 -5.13 9.72
C ALA A 122 -0.79 -4.31 8.83
N SER A 123 -0.19 -3.24 9.38
CA SER A 123 0.78 -2.41 8.66
C SER A 123 2.06 -3.16 8.31
N GLU A 124 2.57 -4.02 9.20
CA GLU A 124 3.72 -4.89 8.92
C GLU A 124 3.46 -5.82 7.72
N ILE A 125 2.24 -6.36 7.59
CA ILE A 125 1.83 -7.17 6.43
C ILE A 125 1.82 -6.31 5.15
N ILE A 126 1.27 -5.10 5.21
CA ILE A 126 1.27 -4.17 4.08
C ILE A 126 2.68 -3.83 3.62
N LEU A 127 3.60 -3.52 4.56
CA LEU A 127 4.99 -3.19 4.25
C LEU A 127 5.74 -4.34 3.57
N LYS A 128 5.57 -5.58 4.04
CA LYS A 128 6.17 -6.77 3.42
C LYS A 128 5.66 -6.98 1.99
N LYS A 129 4.35 -6.84 1.76
CA LYS A 129 3.76 -6.97 0.42
C LYS A 129 4.18 -5.83 -0.51
N ALA A 130 4.24 -4.60 0.00
CA ALA A 130 4.75 -3.48 -0.77
C ALA A 130 6.23 -3.66 -1.15
N ALA A 131 7.05 -4.20 -0.24
CA ALA A 131 8.44 -4.56 -0.53
C ALA A 131 8.54 -5.61 -1.64
N GLN A 132 7.65 -6.61 -1.66
CA GLN A 132 7.60 -7.57 -2.78
C GLN A 132 7.25 -6.90 -4.11
N VAL A 133 6.29 -5.97 -4.14
CA VAL A 133 5.98 -5.20 -5.36
C VAL A 133 7.20 -4.39 -5.81
N LEU A 134 7.88 -3.70 -4.87
CA LEU A 134 9.10 -2.94 -5.15
C LEU A 134 10.23 -3.84 -5.68
N LYS A 135 10.37 -5.06 -5.14
CA LYS A 135 11.35 -6.05 -5.65
C LYS A 135 11.06 -6.42 -7.09
N ASN A 136 9.82 -6.79 -7.41
CA ASN A 136 9.41 -7.15 -8.77
C ASN A 136 9.64 -5.99 -9.75
N LEU A 137 9.20 -4.79 -9.39
CA LEU A 137 9.39 -3.59 -10.21
C LEU A 137 10.87 -3.20 -10.36
N SER A 138 11.69 -3.43 -9.32
CA SER A 138 13.13 -3.17 -9.37
C SER A 138 13.83 -4.07 -10.38
N ASP A 139 13.53 -5.36 -10.35
CA ASP A 139 14.08 -6.32 -11.32
C ASP A 139 13.65 -5.96 -12.74
N PHE A 140 12.37 -5.69 -12.93
CA PHE A 140 11.82 -5.24 -14.21
C PHE A 140 12.46 -3.94 -14.70
N ALA A 141 12.58 -2.94 -13.82
CA ALA A 141 13.16 -1.65 -14.19
C ALA A 141 14.65 -1.76 -14.60
N LEU A 142 15.42 -2.59 -13.89
CA LEU A 142 16.83 -2.85 -14.22
C LEU A 142 16.97 -3.62 -15.53
N GLU A 143 16.11 -4.60 -15.81
CA GLU A 143 16.10 -5.35 -17.07
C GLU A 143 15.85 -4.43 -18.28
N TYR A 144 14.90 -3.52 -18.15
CA TYR A 144 14.46 -2.65 -19.25
C TYR A 144 14.97 -1.20 -19.16
N LYS A 145 15.98 -0.92 -18.33
CA LYS A 145 16.51 0.45 -18.12
C LYS A 145 17.03 1.14 -19.39
N ASP A 146 17.51 0.35 -20.33
CA ASP A 146 18.10 0.81 -21.60
C ASP A 146 17.16 0.66 -22.79
N MET A 147 15.94 0.16 -22.60
CA MET A 147 14.98 -0.07 -23.68
C MET A 147 14.17 1.20 -23.98
N PRO A 148 14.40 1.90 -25.14
CA PRO A 148 13.67 3.10 -25.48
C PRO A 148 12.17 2.83 -25.71
N CYS A 149 11.33 3.74 -25.25
CA CYS A 149 9.90 3.78 -25.57
C CYS A 149 9.41 5.22 -25.67
N LEU A 150 8.23 5.42 -26.26
CA LEU A 150 7.60 6.74 -26.32
C LEU A 150 7.21 7.21 -24.93
N ALA A 151 7.61 8.42 -24.56
CA ALA A 151 7.06 9.13 -23.40
C ALA A 151 5.90 10.04 -23.85
N TYR A 152 4.93 10.18 -22.96
CA TYR A 152 3.71 10.94 -23.25
C TYR A 152 3.55 12.08 -22.24
N THR A 153 3.28 13.28 -22.75
CA THR A 153 2.74 14.38 -21.97
C THR A 153 1.36 14.73 -22.55
N HIS A 154 0.36 15.00 -21.71
CA HIS A 154 -1.02 15.22 -22.17
C HIS A 154 -1.56 14.07 -23.03
N LEU A 155 -1.08 12.85 -22.80
CA LEU A 155 -1.33 11.64 -23.59
C LEU A 155 -0.94 11.79 -25.08
N GLN A 156 -0.04 12.72 -25.39
CA GLN A 156 0.56 12.88 -26.71
C GLN A 156 2.04 12.45 -26.66
N PRO A 157 2.56 11.75 -27.71
CA PRO A 157 3.98 11.45 -27.80
C PRO A 157 4.80 12.75 -27.73
N ALA A 158 5.74 12.81 -26.79
CA ALA A 158 6.58 13.98 -26.57
C ALA A 158 8.03 13.71 -26.96
N GLN A 159 8.73 12.92 -26.15
CA GLN A 159 10.11 12.49 -26.39
C GLN A 159 10.23 10.99 -26.08
N LEU A 160 11.45 10.46 -26.07
CA LEU A 160 11.69 9.10 -25.60
C LEU A 160 11.98 9.08 -24.10
N THR A 161 11.66 7.96 -23.51
CA THR A 161 12.08 7.48 -22.20
C THR A 161 12.52 6.03 -22.36
N THR A 162 12.67 5.30 -21.25
CA THR A 162 12.81 3.84 -21.30
C THR A 162 11.69 3.14 -20.57
N VAL A 163 11.45 1.89 -20.92
CA VAL A 163 10.49 1.02 -20.23
C VAL A 163 10.83 0.91 -18.74
N GLY A 164 12.11 0.70 -18.42
CA GLY A 164 12.58 0.65 -17.04
C GLY A 164 12.43 1.99 -16.30
N LYS A 165 12.67 3.13 -16.95
CA LYS A 165 12.47 4.45 -16.34
C LYS A 165 11.00 4.71 -16.04
N ARG A 166 10.07 4.23 -16.86
CA ARG A 166 8.63 4.29 -16.56
C ARG A 166 8.28 3.49 -15.30
N ALA A 167 8.83 2.28 -15.15
CA ALA A 167 8.66 1.49 -13.94
C ALA A 167 9.26 2.17 -12.71
N ALA A 168 10.36 2.90 -12.87
CA ALA A 168 10.97 3.69 -11.80
C ALA A 168 10.02 4.78 -11.25
N LEU A 169 9.14 5.34 -12.07
CA LEU A 169 8.13 6.28 -11.59
C LEU A 169 7.14 5.59 -10.65
N TRP A 170 6.66 4.38 -10.99
CA TRP A 170 5.77 3.60 -10.14
C TRP A 170 6.43 3.20 -8.82
N MET A 171 7.71 2.79 -8.88
CA MET A 171 8.50 2.46 -7.68
C MET A 171 8.68 3.66 -6.77
N TYR A 172 8.98 4.82 -7.34
CA TYR A 172 9.22 6.02 -6.54
C TYR A 172 7.98 6.43 -5.75
N GLU A 173 6.79 6.44 -6.37
CA GLU A 173 5.53 6.75 -5.70
C GLU A 173 5.24 5.74 -4.57
N LEU A 174 5.29 4.44 -4.86
CA LEU A 174 5.06 3.41 -3.83
C LEU A 174 6.09 3.48 -2.69
N SER A 175 7.34 3.84 -2.98
CA SER A 175 8.37 4.00 -1.95
C SER A 175 8.06 5.12 -0.95
N GLN A 176 7.40 6.20 -1.40
CA GLN A 176 6.96 7.27 -0.50
C GLN A 176 5.89 6.78 0.48
N ASP A 177 4.94 5.94 -0.01
CA ASP A 177 3.90 5.36 0.85
C ASP A 177 4.50 4.42 1.91
N VAL A 178 5.51 3.62 1.53
CA VAL A 178 6.24 2.75 2.46
C VAL A 178 6.92 3.56 3.56
N LEU A 179 7.66 4.61 3.19
CA LEU A 179 8.37 5.47 4.14
C LEU A 179 7.40 6.21 5.09
N GLU A 180 6.25 6.63 4.57
CA GLU A 180 5.22 7.27 5.40
C GLU A 180 4.58 6.28 6.38
N LEU A 181 4.33 5.02 5.95
CA LEU A 181 3.82 4.00 6.86
C LEU A 181 4.84 3.63 7.95
N GLU A 182 6.12 3.49 7.62
CA GLU A 182 7.21 3.32 8.58
C GLU A 182 7.20 4.47 9.60
N HIS A 183 7.12 5.71 9.15
CA HIS A 183 7.06 6.88 10.04
C HIS A 183 5.88 6.80 11.01
N ARG A 184 4.70 6.35 10.57
CA ARG A 184 3.54 6.18 11.45
C ARG A 184 3.75 5.08 12.48
N LEU A 185 4.36 3.96 12.08
CA LEU A 185 4.70 2.88 13.00
C LEU A 185 5.70 3.30 14.08
N ASP A 186 6.73 4.04 13.70
CA ASP A 186 7.75 4.56 14.63
C ASP A 186 7.16 5.50 15.71
N LYS A 187 6.03 6.15 15.41
CA LYS A 187 5.32 7.05 16.33
C LYS A 187 4.16 6.39 17.05
N LEU A 188 3.89 5.11 16.79
CA LEU A 188 2.74 4.42 17.34
C LEU A 188 2.99 4.02 18.79
N LEU A 189 2.17 4.56 19.70
CA LEU A 189 2.20 4.31 21.14
C LEU A 189 0.92 3.60 21.56
N LEU A 190 0.99 2.78 22.61
CA LEU A 190 -0.21 2.26 23.26
C LEU A 190 -1.00 3.38 23.95
N LEU A 191 -2.29 3.17 24.15
CA LEU A 191 -3.09 4.02 25.05
C LEU A 191 -2.53 3.95 26.46
N GLY A 192 -2.13 2.75 26.89
CA GLY A 192 -1.84 2.45 28.28
C GLY A 192 -3.11 2.18 29.10
N SER A 193 -3.04 2.33 30.39
CA SER A 193 -4.18 2.17 31.30
C SER A 193 -4.55 3.50 31.93
N LYS A 194 -5.40 4.27 31.21
CA LYS A 194 -5.72 5.68 31.54
C LYS A 194 -6.95 5.83 32.45
N GLY A 195 -7.79 4.82 32.56
CA GLY A 195 -9.02 4.87 33.30
C GLY A 195 -10.18 5.56 32.56
N THR A 196 -11.28 5.79 33.27
CA THR A 196 -12.58 6.22 32.69
C THR A 196 -12.50 7.55 31.92
N THR A 197 -11.73 8.50 32.44
CA THR A 197 -11.60 9.85 31.87
C THR A 197 -10.16 10.27 31.61
N GLY A 198 -9.24 9.33 31.64
CA GLY A 198 -7.81 9.59 31.40
C GLY A 198 -7.03 10.04 32.61
N THR A 199 -7.67 10.12 33.79
CA THR A 199 -7.06 10.65 35.02
C THR A 199 -6.28 9.62 35.84
N GLN A 200 -6.43 8.32 35.52
CA GLN A 200 -5.85 7.20 36.27
C GLN A 200 -6.27 7.14 37.75
N ALA A 201 -7.40 7.78 38.11
CA ALA A 201 -7.86 7.89 39.49
C ALA A 201 -8.00 6.53 40.23
N SER A 202 -8.47 5.48 39.54
CA SER A 202 -8.55 4.13 40.12
C SER A 202 -7.17 3.57 40.48
N PHE A 203 -6.14 3.85 39.66
CA PHE A 203 -4.77 3.43 39.96
C PHE A 203 -4.13 4.29 41.06
N MET A 204 -4.46 5.57 41.11
CA MET A 204 -4.07 6.42 42.26
C MET A 204 -4.57 5.85 43.59
N GLU A 205 -5.79 5.36 43.59
CA GLU A 205 -6.35 4.69 44.80
C GLU A 205 -5.66 3.35 45.07
N LEU A 206 -5.47 2.50 44.05
CA LEU A 206 -4.81 1.18 44.19
C LEU A 206 -3.37 1.26 44.69
N PHE A 207 -2.64 2.33 44.33
CA PHE A 207 -1.25 2.54 44.70
C PHE A 207 -1.04 3.63 45.79
N ASP A 208 -2.08 3.93 46.57
CA ASP A 208 -2.02 4.88 47.69
C ASP A 208 -1.41 6.26 47.30
N GLY A 209 -1.72 6.73 46.07
CA GLY A 209 -1.27 8.02 45.57
C GLY A 209 0.14 8.02 44.96
N ASP A 210 0.77 6.85 44.75
CA ASP A 210 2.12 6.72 44.20
C ASP A 210 2.10 6.82 42.65
N GLU A 211 2.29 8.03 42.11
CA GLU A 211 2.33 8.30 40.68
C GLU A 211 3.50 7.55 39.96
N GLU A 212 4.61 7.34 40.63
CA GLU A 212 5.77 6.68 39.99
C GLU A 212 5.48 5.18 39.76
N LYS A 213 4.72 4.54 40.66
CA LYS A 213 4.23 3.17 40.40
C LYS A 213 3.32 3.12 39.18
N ILE A 214 2.43 4.08 39.00
CA ILE A 214 1.51 4.13 37.86
C ILE A 214 2.28 4.29 36.54
N LYS A 215 3.24 5.21 36.48
CA LYS A 215 4.12 5.37 35.32
C LYS A 215 4.91 4.10 35.00
N LYS A 216 5.43 3.45 36.03
CA LYS A 216 6.16 2.20 35.87
C LYS A 216 5.25 1.06 35.41
N MET A 217 4.02 0.98 35.90
CA MET A 217 3.01 0.03 35.42
C MET A 217 2.77 0.18 33.90
N GLU A 218 2.56 1.42 33.43
CA GLU A 218 2.36 1.68 32.00
C GLU A 218 3.58 1.30 31.16
N THR A 219 4.78 1.59 31.66
CA THR A 219 6.04 1.17 30.98
C THR A 219 6.12 -0.36 30.88
N MET A 220 5.85 -1.07 31.97
CA MET A 220 5.89 -2.54 32.00
C MET A 220 4.85 -3.16 31.04
N ILE A 221 3.64 -2.58 30.95
CA ILE A 221 2.64 -3.03 29.98
C ILE A 221 3.11 -2.79 28.54
N ALA A 222 3.68 -1.61 28.25
CA ALA A 222 4.19 -1.29 26.93
C ALA A 222 5.34 -2.24 26.51
N ASP A 223 6.27 -2.49 27.40
CA ASP A 223 7.41 -3.42 27.19
C ASP A 223 6.92 -4.85 26.92
N GLU A 224 5.99 -5.37 27.74
CA GLU A 224 5.40 -6.72 27.56
C GLU A 224 4.68 -6.86 26.21
N MET A 225 4.05 -5.77 25.73
CA MET A 225 3.37 -5.74 24.43
C MET A 225 4.30 -5.34 23.28
N GLY A 226 5.58 -5.07 23.56
CA GLY A 226 6.59 -4.72 22.56
C GLY A 226 6.40 -3.34 21.93
N PHE A 227 5.92 -2.34 22.70
CA PHE A 227 5.77 -0.96 22.25
C PHE A 227 6.78 -0.03 22.94
N PRO A 228 7.18 1.08 22.30
CA PRO A 228 8.16 2.01 22.87
C PRO A 228 7.62 2.82 24.04
N GLY A 229 6.32 2.73 24.33
CA GLY A 229 5.68 3.45 25.45
C GLY A 229 4.20 3.64 25.24
N VAL A 230 3.64 4.54 26.05
CA VAL A 230 2.23 4.90 26.06
C VAL A 230 2.03 6.37 25.74
N VAL A 231 0.82 6.75 25.29
CA VAL A 231 0.49 8.16 25.06
C VAL A 231 0.62 8.97 26.36
N PRO A 232 1.17 10.20 26.31
CA PRO A 232 1.42 10.98 27.53
C PRO A 232 0.13 11.51 28.17
N VAL A 233 -0.92 11.74 27.37
CA VAL A 233 -2.21 12.26 27.82
C VAL A 233 -3.32 11.75 26.91
N SER A 234 -4.46 11.42 27.49
CA SER A 234 -5.66 11.04 26.75
C SER A 234 -6.93 11.27 27.60
N GLY A 235 -8.09 11.19 26.99
CA GLY A 235 -9.34 10.88 27.70
C GLY A 235 -9.42 9.38 27.97
N GLN A 236 -10.60 8.81 27.79
CA GLN A 236 -10.80 7.35 27.92
C GLN A 236 -10.12 6.56 26.79
N THR A 237 -9.96 7.17 25.62
CA THR A 237 -9.47 6.54 24.37
C THR A 237 -8.19 7.21 23.89
N TYR A 238 -7.43 6.52 23.02
CA TYR A 238 -6.40 7.22 22.25
C TYR A 238 -7.04 8.19 21.23
N SER A 239 -6.29 9.19 20.80
CA SER A 239 -6.77 10.15 19.80
C SER A 239 -7.16 9.45 18.49
N ARG A 240 -8.40 9.59 18.05
CA ARG A 240 -8.88 9.03 16.75
C ARG A 240 -8.17 9.62 15.52
N LYS A 241 -7.32 10.64 15.72
CA LYS A 241 -6.38 11.09 14.68
C LYS A 241 -5.37 10.01 14.29
N VAL A 242 -5.06 9.06 15.19
CA VAL A 242 -4.19 7.91 14.86
C VAL A 242 -4.83 7.11 13.72
N ASP A 243 -6.10 6.74 13.84
CA ASP A 243 -6.83 6.02 12.80
C ASP A 243 -6.85 6.80 11.47
N ALA A 244 -7.11 8.12 11.55
CA ALA A 244 -7.13 9.00 10.39
C ALA A 244 -5.77 9.06 9.67
N TYR A 245 -4.68 9.10 10.42
CA TYR A 245 -3.33 9.08 9.85
C TYR A 245 -3.03 7.76 9.14
N PHE A 246 -3.36 6.61 9.75
CA PHE A 246 -3.15 5.31 9.12
C PHE A 246 -3.97 5.17 7.84
N LEU A 247 -5.27 5.51 7.85
CA LEU A 247 -6.09 5.41 6.64
C LEU A 247 -5.68 6.42 5.55
N SER A 248 -5.15 7.57 5.93
CA SER A 248 -4.56 8.52 4.98
C SER A 248 -3.36 7.90 4.24
N VAL A 249 -2.50 7.18 4.95
CA VAL A 249 -1.36 6.46 4.33
C VAL A 249 -1.86 5.30 3.46
N LEU A 250 -2.84 4.53 3.93
CA LEU A 250 -3.46 3.48 3.10
C LEU A 250 -4.07 4.05 1.81
N SER A 251 -4.66 5.25 1.87
CA SER A 251 -5.11 5.99 0.69
C SER A 251 -3.95 6.31 -0.26
N GLY A 252 -2.75 6.61 0.26
CA GLY A 252 -1.52 6.77 -0.53
C GLY A 252 -1.20 5.52 -1.33
N PHE A 253 -1.09 4.36 -0.66
CA PHE A 253 -0.89 3.06 -1.33
C PHE A 253 -1.93 2.80 -2.44
N ALA A 254 -3.19 3.12 -2.16
CA ALA A 254 -4.27 2.99 -3.15
C ALA A 254 -4.06 3.93 -4.35
N GLN A 255 -3.62 5.18 -4.14
CA GLN A 255 -3.33 6.14 -5.21
C GLN A 255 -2.19 5.67 -6.09
N SER A 256 -1.07 5.21 -5.51
CA SER A 256 0.08 4.66 -6.24
C SER A 256 -0.31 3.44 -7.08
N ALA A 257 -1.06 2.50 -6.51
CA ALA A 257 -1.56 1.34 -7.23
C ALA A 257 -2.57 1.70 -8.33
N TYR A 258 -3.42 2.72 -8.09
CA TYR A 258 -4.38 3.21 -9.07
C TYR A 258 -3.67 3.83 -10.28
N LYS A 259 -2.65 4.66 -10.03
CA LYS A 259 -1.83 5.22 -11.13
C LYS A 259 -1.16 4.12 -11.96
N PHE A 260 -0.47 3.18 -11.31
CA PHE A 260 0.14 2.03 -11.98
C PHE A 260 -0.87 1.28 -12.86
N SER A 261 -2.04 0.94 -12.28
CA SER A 261 -3.06 0.15 -12.99
C SER A 261 -3.66 0.90 -14.19
N ASN A 262 -3.80 2.22 -14.13
CA ASN A 262 -4.23 3.04 -15.26
C ASN A 262 -3.17 3.07 -16.36
N ASP A 263 -1.89 3.25 -16.00
CA ASP A 263 -0.79 3.21 -16.97
C ASP A 263 -0.73 1.84 -17.67
N MET A 264 -0.85 0.73 -16.93
CA MET A 264 -0.89 -0.63 -17.49
C MET A 264 -2.05 -0.82 -18.46
N ARG A 265 -3.25 -0.34 -18.15
CA ARG A 265 -4.42 -0.43 -19.04
C ARG A 265 -4.20 0.35 -20.35
N ILE A 266 -3.58 1.52 -20.27
CA ILE A 266 -3.22 2.32 -21.44
C ILE A 266 -2.14 1.62 -22.28
N LEU A 267 -1.09 1.11 -21.62
CA LEU A 267 0.00 0.39 -22.31
C LEU A 267 -0.48 -0.90 -22.96
N GLN A 268 -1.44 -1.60 -22.36
CA GLN A 268 -2.07 -2.76 -22.97
C GLN A 268 -2.96 -2.37 -24.16
N SER A 269 -3.66 -1.23 -24.11
CA SER A 269 -4.39 -0.68 -25.26
C SER A 269 -3.47 -0.27 -26.41
N PHE A 270 -2.21 0.11 -26.10
CA PHE A 270 -1.18 0.37 -27.09
C PHE A 270 -0.49 -0.90 -27.61
N GLU A 271 -0.82 -2.06 -27.07
CA GLU A 271 -0.17 -3.34 -27.35
C GLU A 271 1.34 -3.36 -27.03
N GLU A 272 1.81 -2.43 -26.19
CA GLU A 272 3.21 -2.33 -25.78
C GLU A 272 3.53 -3.28 -24.62
N MET A 273 2.60 -3.46 -23.69
CA MET A 273 2.72 -4.33 -22.51
C MET A 273 1.39 -5.01 -22.20
N GLU A 274 1.46 -6.14 -21.51
CA GLU A 274 0.28 -6.83 -20.97
C GLU A 274 0.53 -7.28 -19.53
N GLU A 275 -0.53 -7.35 -18.73
CA GLU A 275 -0.51 -8.08 -17.48
C GLU A 275 -0.39 -9.59 -17.72
N PRO A 276 0.12 -10.39 -16.75
CA PRO A 276 0.26 -11.84 -16.94
C PRO A 276 -1.10 -12.49 -17.21
N PHE A 277 -1.10 -13.43 -18.16
CA PHE A 277 -2.30 -14.16 -18.57
C PHE A 277 -2.06 -15.66 -18.41
N GLU A 278 -2.89 -16.33 -17.61
CA GLU A 278 -2.75 -17.74 -17.33
C GLU A 278 -3.22 -18.62 -18.47
N LYS A 279 -2.62 -19.80 -18.63
CA LYS A 279 -2.86 -20.71 -19.76
C LYS A 279 -4.34 -21.04 -19.97
N ASN A 280 -5.10 -21.16 -18.90
CA ASN A 280 -6.52 -21.51 -18.92
C ASN A 280 -7.45 -20.33 -18.63
N GLN A 281 -6.92 -19.12 -18.54
CA GLN A 281 -7.71 -17.92 -18.27
C GLN A 281 -8.55 -17.55 -19.48
N ILE A 282 -9.80 -17.15 -19.24
CA ILE A 282 -10.71 -16.63 -20.27
C ILE A 282 -10.74 -15.11 -20.15
N GLY A 283 -10.25 -14.41 -21.16
CA GLY A 283 -10.21 -12.95 -21.19
C GLY A 283 -11.53 -12.29 -21.62
N SER A 284 -12.37 -13.02 -22.37
CA SER A 284 -13.65 -12.52 -22.85
C SER A 284 -14.59 -13.69 -23.14
N SER A 285 -15.86 -13.55 -22.75
CA SER A 285 -16.90 -14.57 -23.03
C SER A 285 -17.31 -14.64 -24.50
N ALA A 286 -17.13 -13.55 -25.26
CA ALA A 286 -17.56 -13.45 -26.66
C ALA A 286 -16.42 -13.48 -27.66
N MET A 287 -15.21 -13.02 -27.28
CA MET A 287 -14.05 -12.87 -28.15
C MET A 287 -12.86 -13.64 -27.56
N PRO A 288 -12.60 -14.90 -27.94
CA PRO A 288 -11.59 -15.73 -27.29
C PRO A 288 -10.15 -15.20 -27.36
N TYR A 289 -9.83 -14.41 -28.37
CA TYR A 289 -8.51 -13.79 -28.55
C TYR A 289 -8.28 -12.54 -27.69
N LYS A 290 -9.35 -11.96 -27.12
CA LYS A 290 -9.28 -10.69 -26.37
C LYS A 290 -8.76 -10.92 -24.96
N ARG A 291 -7.66 -10.26 -24.65
CA ARG A 291 -7.06 -10.25 -23.32
C ARG A 291 -7.38 -8.93 -22.64
N ASN A 292 -8.29 -8.95 -21.67
CA ASN A 292 -8.65 -7.75 -20.91
C ASN A 292 -7.70 -7.58 -19.72
N PRO A 293 -7.30 -6.33 -19.36
CA PRO A 293 -6.48 -6.05 -18.18
C PRO A 293 -7.31 -6.11 -16.88
N MET A 294 -7.93 -7.28 -16.62
CA MET A 294 -8.92 -7.45 -15.53
C MET A 294 -8.31 -7.27 -14.14
N ARG A 295 -7.04 -7.61 -13.96
CA ARG A 295 -6.33 -7.44 -12.70
C ARG A 295 -6.07 -5.96 -12.43
N SER A 296 -5.58 -5.23 -13.42
CA SER A 296 -5.39 -3.78 -13.34
C SER A 296 -6.71 -3.04 -13.15
N GLU A 297 -7.81 -3.45 -13.81
CA GLU A 297 -9.14 -2.89 -13.57
C GLU A 297 -9.62 -3.12 -12.13
N ARG A 298 -9.33 -4.28 -11.55
CA ARG A 298 -9.67 -4.61 -10.17
C ARG A 298 -8.86 -3.77 -9.17
N ILE A 299 -7.56 -3.58 -9.40
CA ILE A 299 -6.75 -2.63 -8.61
C ILE A 299 -7.41 -1.25 -8.62
N SER A 300 -7.76 -0.73 -9.81
CA SER A 300 -8.41 0.58 -9.94
C SER A 300 -9.74 0.67 -9.18
N ALA A 301 -10.53 -0.41 -9.19
CA ALA A 301 -11.83 -0.46 -8.51
C ALA A 301 -11.68 -0.45 -6.98
N LEU A 302 -10.78 -1.29 -6.44
CA LEU A 302 -10.53 -1.38 -5.00
C LEU A 302 -9.85 -0.11 -4.47
N ALA A 303 -8.96 0.50 -5.26
CA ALA A 303 -8.29 1.75 -4.88
C ALA A 303 -9.29 2.89 -4.64
N ARG A 304 -10.33 3.03 -5.48
CA ARG A 304 -11.37 4.04 -5.26
C ARG A 304 -12.11 3.84 -3.93
N TYR A 305 -12.36 2.58 -3.55
CA TYR A 305 -12.97 2.27 -2.27
C TYR A 305 -12.12 2.79 -1.11
N VAL A 306 -10.83 2.46 -1.08
CA VAL A 306 -9.90 2.88 -0.01
C VAL A 306 -9.78 4.40 0.07
N ILE A 307 -9.64 5.08 -1.08
CA ILE A 307 -9.52 6.54 -1.12
C ILE A 307 -10.75 7.22 -0.48
N VAL A 308 -11.95 6.74 -0.80
CA VAL A 308 -13.19 7.29 -0.23
C VAL A 308 -13.34 6.92 1.25
N ASP A 309 -13.04 5.66 1.61
CA ASP A 309 -13.14 5.17 2.99
C ASP A 309 -12.21 5.93 3.96
N SER A 310 -11.07 6.42 3.49
CA SER A 310 -10.12 7.19 4.30
C SER A 310 -10.71 8.48 4.92
N LEU A 311 -11.84 8.95 4.45
CA LEU A 311 -12.56 10.09 5.04
C LEU A 311 -13.28 9.73 6.34
N ASN A 312 -13.68 8.46 6.53
CA ASN A 312 -14.41 8.02 7.72
C ASN A 312 -13.67 8.36 9.02
N PRO A 313 -12.42 7.93 9.24
CA PRO A 313 -11.73 8.21 10.50
C PRO A 313 -11.37 9.69 10.66
N ALA A 314 -11.21 10.44 9.56
CA ALA A 314 -10.98 11.89 9.63
C ALA A 314 -12.20 12.62 10.19
N LEU A 315 -13.40 12.25 9.74
CA LEU A 315 -14.67 12.77 10.27
C LEU A 315 -14.87 12.33 11.73
N THR A 316 -14.62 11.05 12.02
CA THR A 316 -14.71 10.51 13.39
C THR A 316 -13.79 11.26 14.34
N ALA A 317 -12.55 11.55 13.96
CA ALA A 317 -11.61 12.30 14.78
C ALA A 317 -12.11 13.72 15.09
N GLY A 318 -12.79 14.36 14.16
CA GLY A 318 -13.36 15.71 14.32
C GLY A 318 -14.62 15.76 15.17
N THR A 319 -15.32 14.64 15.35
CA THR A 319 -16.60 14.57 16.08
C THR A 319 -16.48 13.95 17.50
N GLN A 320 -15.27 13.70 17.99
CA GLN A 320 -15.07 13.24 19.37
C GLN A 320 -15.34 14.37 20.35
N TRP A 321 -16.13 14.06 21.40
CA TRP A 321 -16.53 15.04 22.41
C TRP A 321 -15.85 14.76 23.75
N PHE A 322 -15.20 15.77 24.29
CA PHE A 322 -14.54 15.71 25.61
C PHE A 322 -13.68 14.45 25.77
N GLU A 323 -13.89 13.69 26.83
CA GLU A 323 -13.08 12.52 27.18
C GLU A 323 -13.56 11.24 26.48
N ARG A 324 -14.82 11.19 26.01
CA ARG A 324 -15.39 10.03 25.31
C ARG A 324 -16.71 10.35 24.61
N THR A 325 -16.86 9.87 23.38
CA THR A 325 -18.15 9.59 22.73
C THR A 325 -18.08 8.21 22.09
N LEU A 326 -19.22 7.56 21.84
CA LEU A 326 -19.28 6.19 21.32
C LEU A 326 -19.54 6.13 19.80
N ASP A 327 -19.70 7.27 19.14
CA ASP A 327 -20.00 7.31 17.70
C ASP A 327 -18.86 6.78 16.81
N ASP A 328 -17.65 6.71 17.33
CA ASP A 328 -16.50 6.11 16.68
C ASP A 328 -16.64 4.58 16.52
N SER A 329 -17.28 3.93 17.49
CA SER A 329 -17.21 2.47 17.67
C SER A 329 -17.70 1.68 16.45
N ALA A 330 -18.89 1.96 15.96
CA ALA A 330 -19.44 1.25 14.81
C ALA A 330 -18.70 1.61 13.50
N ASN A 331 -18.39 2.89 13.30
CA ASN A 331 -17.70 3.35 12.10
C ASN A 331 -16.32 2.71 11.97
N LYS A 332 -15.48 2.75 13.02
CA LYS A 332 -14.12 2.20 12.94
C LYS A 332 -14.07 0.67 12.82
N ARG A 333 -15.07 -0.07 13.33
CA ARG A 333 -15.16 -1.53 13.14
C ARG A 333 -15.32 -1.93 11.68
N VAL A 334 -15.91 -1.05 10.87
CA VAL A 334 -16.09 -1.25 9.42
C VAL A 334 -14.92 -0.63 8.66
N SER A 335 -14.73 0.68 8.79
CA SER A 335 -13.81 1.46 7.95
C SER A 335 -12.35 1.01 8.07
N ILE A 336 -11.84 0.80 9.29
CA ILE A 336 -10.44 0.43 9.48
C ILE A 336 -10.17 -0.97 8.94
N ALA A 337 -10.99 -1.96 9.31
CA ALA A 337 -10.80 -3.33 8.86
C ALA A 337 -10.88 -3.45 7.33
N GLU A 338 -11.91 -2.86 6.72
CA GLU A 338 -12.11 -2.95 5.27
C GLU A 338 -11.07 -2.19 4.48
N ALA A 339 -10.52 -1.07 4.98
CA ALA A 339 -9.41 -0.37 4.35
C ALA A 339 -8.15 -1.25 4.27
N PHE A 340 -7.76 -1.89 5.37
CA PHE A 340 -6.62 -2.81 5.38
C PHE A 340 -6.84 -4.04 4.51
N LEU A 341 -8.02 -4.66 4.57
CA LEU A 341 -8.38 -5.79 3.71
C LEU A 341 -8.35 -5.42 2.23
N ALA A 342 -8.79 -4.21 1.89
CA ALA A 342 -8.76 -3.71 0.52
C ALA A 342 -7.35 -3.43 0.01
N VAL A 343 -6.48 -2.80 0.82
CA VAL A 343 -5.08 -2.55 0.45
C VAL A 343 -4.31 -3.85 0.35
N ASP A 344 -4.53 -4.80 1.25
CA ASP A 344 -3.99 -6.16 1.16
C ASP A 344 -4.36 -6.83 -0.16
N ALA A 345 -5.63 -6.75 -0.55
CA ALA A 345 -6.13 -7.26 -1.82
C ALA A 345 -5.47 -6.57 -3.03
N ILE A 346 -5.34 -5.25 -3.00
CA ILE A 346 -4.66 -4.46 -4.02
C ILE A 346 -3.22 -4.94 -4.18
N LEU A 347 -2.48 -5.06 -3.07
CA LEU A 347 -1.08 -5.47 -3.10
C LEU A 347 -0.89 -6.90 -3.59
N ASN A 348 -1.79 -7.83 -3.24
CA ASN A 348 -1.77 -9.19 -3.79
C ASN A 348 -1.89 -9.20 -5.32
N ILE A 349 -2.82 -8.40 -5.86
CA ILE A 349 -2.98 -8.28 -7.30
C ILE A 349 -1.76 -7.57 -7.91
N TYR A 350 -1.24 -6.54 -7.26
CA TYR A 350 -0.09 -5.79 -7.72
C TYR A 350 1.17 -6.66 -7.77
N ILE A 351 1.42 -7.51 -6.76
CA ILE A 351 2.51 -8.51 -6.76
C ILE A 351 2.36 -9.44 -7.97
N ASN A 352 1.15 -9.95 -8.20
CA ASN A 352 0.91 -10.87 -9.31
C ASN A 352 1.14 -10.20 -10.67
N VAL A 353 0.63 -8.98 -10.87
CA VAL A 353 0.81 -8.25 -12.14
C VAL A 353 2.30 -7.94 -12.36
N THR A 354 2.98 -7.38 -11.36
CA THR A 354 4.40 -6.97 -11.50
C THR A 354 5.36 -8.14 -11.60
N GLY A 355 4.99 -9.30 -11.06
CA GLY A 355 5.78 -10.52 -11.19
C GLY A 355 5.72 -11.19 -12.58
N GLY A 356 4.90 -10.67 -13.50
CA GLY A 356 4.72 -11.29 -14.82
C GLY A 356 4.36 -10.33 -15.95
N ILE A 357 4.71 -9.05 -15.86
CA ILE A 357 4.49 -8.09 -16.95
C ILE A 357 5.17 -8.60 -18.24
N VAL A 358 4.41 -8.64 -19.31
CA VAL A 358 4.90 -8.97 -20.66
C VAL A 358 5.17 -7.68 -21.42
N VAL A 359 6.36 -7.56 -22.02
CA VAL A 359 6.75 -6.43 -22.87
C VAL A 359 6.88 -6.89 -24.31
N TYR A 360 6.21 -6.23 -25.23
CA TYR A 360 6.31 -6.50 -26.67
C TYR A 360 7.31 -5.58 -27.32
N ASP A 361 8.59 -5.93 -27.23
CA ASP A 361 9.74 -5.14 -27.68
C ASP A 361 9.63 -4.65 -29.12
N LYS A 362 9.14 -5.51 -30.02
CA LYS A 362 8.94 -5.17 -31.45
C LYS A 362 7.84 -4.15 -31.66
N VAL A 363 6.76 -4.22 -30.86
CA VAL A 363 5.67 -3.23 -30.90
C VAL A 363 6.16 -1.91 -30.38
N VAL A 364 6.84 -1.91 -29.22
CA VAL A 364 7.44 -0.71 -28.64
C VAL A 364 8.38 -0.04 -29.62
N ASN A 365 9.31 -0.80 -30.24
CA ASN A 365 10.25 -0.27 -31.21
C ASN A 365 9.56 0.30 -32.47
N ARG A 366 8.56 -0.40 -33.04
CA ARG A 366 7.77 0.09 -34.17
C ARG A 366 7.15 1.46 -33.85
N ARG A 367 6.50 1.60 -32.69
CA ARG A 367 5.88 2.85 -32.27
C ARG A 367 6.90 3.98 -32.07
N VAL A 368 8.06 3.67 -31.54
CA VAL A 368 9.19 4.61 -31.45
C VAL A 368 9.59 5.09 -32.84
N MET A 369 9.87 4.15 -33.77
CA MET A 369 10.33 4.49 -35.10
C MET A 369 9.33 5.28 -35.95
N GLU A 370 8.03 5.14 -35.71
CA GLU A 370 6.98 5.97 -36.33
C GLU A 370 7.06 7.46 -35.92
N LYS A 371 7.55 7.77 -34.73
CA LYS A 371 7.58 9.13 -34.15
C LYS A 371 8.99 9.74 -34.10
N LEU A 372 10.01 8.91 -34.02
CA LEU A 372 11.39 9.34 -33.89
C LEU A 372 11.84 10.33 -34.98
N PRO A 373 11.42 10.20 -36.27
CA PRO A 373 11.77 11.18 -37.31
C PRO A 373 11.44 12.63 -36.90
N PHE A 374 10.32 12.86 -36.28
CA PHE A 374 9.96 14.21 -35.81
C PHE A 374 10.80 14.68 -34.61
N MET A 375 11.21 13.77 -33.74
CA MET A 375 12.07 14.09 -32.58
C MET A 375 13.53 14.32 -33.00
N ALA A 376 13.98 13.65 -34.07
CA ALA A 376 15.34 13.75 -34.61
C ALA A 376 15.61 15.06 -35.33
N THR A 377 14.58 15.85 -35.69
CA THR A 377 14.74 17.07 -36.48
C THR A 377 15.70 18.08 -35.85
N GLU A 378 15.70 18.23 -34.53
CA GLU A 378 16.60 19.12 -33.82
C GLU A 378 18.06 18.66 -33.95
N ASN A 379 18.34 17.39 -33.77
CA ASN A 379 19.68 16.82 -33.92
C ASN A 379 20.18 16.95 -35.35
N ILE A 380 19.34 16.64 -36.35
CA ILE A 380 19.65 16.80 -37.78
C ILE A 380 19.96 18.27 -38.06
N LEU A 381 19.19 19.22 -37.53
CA LEU A 381 19.47 20.64 -37.68
C LEU A 381 20.84 20.99 -37.11
N MET A 382 21.13 20.57 -35.88
CA MET A 382 22.39 20.87 -35.19
C MET A 382 23.61 20.27 -35.94
N GLN A 383 23.51 19.05 -36.43
CA GLN A 383 24.58 18.42 -37.23
C GLN A 383 24.78 19.16 -38.57
N SER A 384 23.69 19.55 -39.22
CA SER A 384 23.73 20.32 -40.45
C SER A 384 24.40 21.68 -40.25
N VAL A 385 24.12 22.37 -39.15
CA VAL A 385 24.75 23.67 -38.80
C VAL A 385 26.26 23.48 -38.53
N LYS A 386 26.66 22.41 -37.84
CA LYS A 386 28.09 22.10 -37.63
C LYS A 386 28.86 21.92 -38.91
N LYS A 387 28.20 21.48 -40.00
CA LYS A 387 28.75 21.36 -41.34
C LYS A 387 28.60 22.60 -42.22
N GLY A 388 28.26 23.74 -41.60
CA GLY A 388 28.18 25.03 -42.28
C GLY A 388 26.82 25.40 -42.85
N GLY A 389 25.78 24.63 -42.56
CA GLY A 389 24.40 24.96 -42.96
C GLY A 389 23.84 26.19 -42.24
N ASN A 390 22.99 26.93 -42.92
CA ASN A 390 22.30 28.10 -42.33
C ASN A 390 21.15 27.67 -41.42
N ARG A 391 21.29 27.93 -40.11
CA ARG A 391 20.30 27.48 -39.10
C ARG A 391 18.87 27.94 -39.39
N GLN A 392 18.69 29.20 -39.80
CA GLN A 392 17.34 29.75 -40.03
C GLN A 392 16.67 29.14 -41.28
N GLU A 393 17.43 29.00 -42.35
CA GLU A 393 16.96 28.39 -43.57
C GLU A 393 16.62 26.91 -43.34
N LEU A 394 17.50 26.15 -42.70
CA LEU A 394 17.29 24.73 -42.40
C LEU A 394 16.11 24.49 -41.46
N HIS A 395 15.92 25.36 -40.46
CA HIS A 395 14.77 25.28 -39.57
C HIS A 395 13.45 25.46 -40.35
N GLU A 396 13.37 26.42 -41.27
CA GLU A 396 12.16 26.63 -42.07
C GLU A 396 11.89 25.47 -43.03
N ARG A 397 12.94 24.88 -43.58
CA ARG A 397 12.82 23.67 -44.42
C ARG A 397 12.31 22.47 -43.59
N LEU A 398 12.91 22.24 -42.38
CA LEU A 398 12.45 21.20 -41.48
C LEU A 398 10.97 21.39 -41.08
N ARG A 399 10.56 22.63 -40.81
CA ARG A 399 9.15 22.94 -40.53
C ARG A 399 8.25 22.56 -41.71
N THR A 400 8.62 22.92 -42.91
CA THR A 400 7.87 22.61 -44.14
C THR A 400 7.80 21.10 -44.39
N HIS A 401 8.94 20.39 -44.28
CA HIS A 401 8.98 18.94 -44.45
C HIS A 401 8.18 18.21 -43.37
N SER A 402 8.26 18.67 -42.10
CA SER A 402 7.49 18.10 -40.99
C SER A 402 5.99 18.27 -41.19
N HIS A 403 5.54 19.43 -41.66
CA HIS A 403 4.13 19.64 -42.00
C HIS A 403 3.66 18.73 -43.14
N GLY A 404 4.46 18.58 -44.18
CA GLY A 404 4.15 17.70 -45.31
C GLY A 404 4.08 16.23 -44.92
N ALA A 405 5.05 15.75 -44.12
CA ALA A 405 5.05 14.39 -43.60
C ALA A 405 3.86 14.14 -42.62
N ALA A 406 3.57 15.11 -41.74
CA ALA A 406 2.43 15.03 -40.83
C ALA A 406 1.09 14.98 -41.60
N ALA A 407 0.94 15.76 -42.65
CA ALA A 407 -0.23 15.72 -43.54
C ALA A 407 -0.40 14.35 -44.19
N LYS A 408 0.67 13.80 -44.74
CA LYS A 408 0.68 12.45 -45.35
C LYS A 408 0.22 11.38 -44.36
N VAL A 409 0.75 11.40 -43.11
CA VAL A 409 0.35 10.45 -42.07
C VAL A 409 -1.10 10.64 -41.63
N LYS A 410 -1.54 11.90 -41.41
CA LYS A 410 -2.84 12.17 -40.78
C LYS A 410 -4.00 12.24 -41.79
N LEU A 411 -3.78 12.78 -42.95
CA LEU A 411 -4.82 12.97 -43.97
C LEU A 411 -4.92 11.81 -44.95
N GLU A 412 -3.79 11.18 -45.27
CA GLU A 412 -3.72 10.14 -46.31
C GLU A 412 -3.54 8.73 -45.72
N GLY A 413 -3.28 8.61 -44.39
CA GLY A 413 -2.98 7.33 -43.76
C GLY A 413 -1.66 6.71 -44.20
N GLY A 414 -0.78 7.49 -44.83
CA GLY A 414 0.51 7.03 -45.38
C GLY A 414 1.60 6.89 -44.31
N ALA A 415 2.71 6.26 -44.67
CA ALA A 415 3.89 6.18 -43.84
C ALA A 415 4.57 7.55 -43.64
N ASN A 416 5.24 7.75 -42.51
CA ASN A 416 6.02 8.95 -42.24
C ASN A 416 7.26 8.98 -43.17
N ASP A 417 7.33 9.93 -44.08
CA ASP A 417 8.39 10.11 -45.08
C ASP A 417 9.32 11.30 -44.76
N LEU A 418 9.28 11.83 -43.53
CA LEU A 418 10.05 13.02 -43.16
C LEU A 418 11.53 12.87 -43.45
N ILE A 419 12.13 11.74 -43.08
CA ILE A 419 13.58 11.49 -43.30
C ILE A 419 13.91 11.48 -44.78
N GLN A 420 13.09 10.84 -45.61
CA GLN A 420 13.33 10.84 -47.07
C GLN A 420 13.26 12.25 -47.67
N ARG A 421 12.32 13.07 -47.22
CA ARG A 421 12.22 14.48 -47.63
C ARG A 421 13.46 15.29 -47.26
N ILE A 422 14.08 15.00 -46.10
CA ILE A 422 15.32 15.66 -45.65
C ILE A 422 16.50 15.15 -46.47
N VAL A 423 16.60 13.86 -46.73
CA VAL A 423 17.64 13.24 -47.58
C VAL A 423 17.62 13.81 -49.00
N ASP A 424 16.44 13.98 -49.59
CA ASP A 424 16.24 14.50 -50.93
C ASP A 424 16.44 16.04 -51.04
N ASP A 425 16.58 16.75 -49.92
CA ASP A 425 16.76 18.21 -49.91
C ASP A 425 18.26 18.58 -49.85
N PRO A 426 18.83 19.09 -50.96
CA PRO A 426 20.25 19.43 -51.05
C PRO A 426 20.72 20.56 -50.15
N ALA A 427 19.81 21.26 -49.46
CA ALA A 427 20.15 22.28 -48.48
C ALA A 427 20.78 21.69 -47.21
N PHE A 428 20.52 20.41 -46.92
CA PHE A 428 21.11 19.72 -45.76
C PHE A 428 22.51 19.18 -46.17
N PRO A 429 23.61 19.68 -45.55
CA PRO A 429 24.97 19.25 -45.87
C PRO A 429 25.37 17.96 -45.16
N LEU A 430 24.43 17.01 -45.06
CA LEU A 430 24.61 15.72 -44.43
C LEU A 430 24.46 14.61 -45.51
N THR A 431 25.20 13.53 -45.36
CA THR A 431 24.96 12.33 -46.15
C THR A 431 23.73 11.59 -45.65
N GLU A 432 23.15 10.73 -46.49
CA GLU A 432 22.04 9.87 -46.09
C GLU A 432 22.39 9.04 -44.85
N GLU A 433 23.60 8.46 -44.80
CA GLU A 433 24.08 7.67 -43.64
C GLU A 433 24.13 8.51 -42.37
N GLU A 434 24.53 9.77 -42.44
CA GLU A 434 24.58 10.67 -41.28
C GLU A 434 23.18 11.06 -40.79
N ILE A 435 22.24 11.23 -41.72
CA ILE A 435 20.83 11.50 -41.36
C ILE A 435 20.22 10.27 -40.67
N TYR A 436 20.40 9.08 -41.22
CA TYR A 436 19.91 7.85 -40.62
C TYR A 436 20.59 7.52 -39.29
N ALA A 437 21.85 7.90 -39.09
CA ALA A 437 22.54 7.76 -37.79
C ALA A 437 21.88 8.57 -36.64
N GLU A 438 21.13 9.63 -36.98
CA GLU A 438 20.35 10.38 -35.99
C GLU A 438 19.06 9.65 -35.56
N LEU A 439 18.71 8.55 -36.22
CA LEU A 439 17.53 7.73 -35.86
C LEU A 439 17.86 6.59 -34.89
N ASP A 440 18.96 6.64 -34.17
CA ASP A 440 19.23 5.71 -33.07
C ASP A 440 18.46 6.16 -31.83
N PRO A 441 17.42 5.40 -31.36
CA PRO A 441 16.62 5.78 -30.20
C PRO A 441 17.42 5.96 -28.92
N LYS A 442 18.55 5.26 -28.77
CA LYS A 442 19.40 5.34 -27.57
C LYS A 442 20.01 6.72 -27.35
N ARG A 443 20.10 7.54 -28.40
CA ARG A 443 20.59 8.93 -28.28
C ARG A 443 19.61 9.88 -27.59
N TYR A 444 18.37 9.47 -27.42
CA TYR A 444 17.25 10.32 -26.93
C TYR A 444 16.73 9.94 -25.53
N ILE A 445 17.35 8.97 -24.86
CA ILE A 445 16.90 8.49 -23.54
C ILE A 445 17.60 9.19 -22.37
N GLY A 446 18.55 10.08 -22.65
CA GLY A 446 19.26 10.87 -21.63
C GLY A 446 19.85 9.99 -20.51
N ARG A 447 19.52 10.33 -19.26
CA ARG A 447 19.99 9.63 -18.05
C ARG A 447 19.03 8.54 -17.55
N CYS A 448 18.14 8.00 -18.38
CA CYS A 448 17.15 7.03 -17.94
C CYS A 448 17.75 5.86 -17.17
N ALA A 449 18.79 5.22 -17.71
CA ALA A 449 19.42 4.05 -17.09
C ALA A 449 20.04 4.39 -15.73
N SER A 450 20.85 5.44 -15.64
CA SER A 450 21.49 5.83 -14.37
C SER A 450 20.48 6.27 -13.32
N GLN A 451 19.39 6.92 -13.71
CA GLN A 451 18.31 7.27 -12.78
C GLN A 451 17.59 6.04 -12.21
N VAL A 452 17.41 4.98 -13.00
CA VAL A 452 16.87 3.71 -12.53
C VAL A 452 17.83 3.08 -11.51
N GLU A 453 19.11 2.98 -11.85
CA GLU A 453 20.14 2.41 -10.99
C GLU A 453 20.27 3.17 -9.66
N GLU A 454 20.30 4.49 -9.72
CA GLU A 454 20.36 5.37 -8.54
C GLU A 454 19.13 5.18 -7.62
N LEU A 455 17.92 5.16 -8.19
CA LEU A 455 16.68 4.93 -7.44
C LEU A 455 16.71 3.57 -6.74
N VAL A 456 17.08 2.52 -7.48
CA VAL A 456 17.16 1.16 -6.92
C VAL A 456 18.19 1.12 -5.79
N ALA A 457 19.39 1.64 -6.01
CA ALA A 457 20.49 1.55 -5.04
C ALA A 457 20.22 2.36 -3.76
N TYR A 458 19.73 3.58 -3.90
CA TYR A 458 19.68 4.52 -2.77
C TYR A 458 18.31 4.61 -2.08
N THR A 459 17.23 4.21 -2.76
CA THR A 459 15.87 4.28 -2.19
C THR A 459 15.27 2.89 -1.99
N ILE A 460 15.29 2.04 -3.01
CA ILE A 460 14.56 0.77 -2.98
C ILE A 460 15.31 -0.28 -2.14
N GLN A 461 16.61 -0.46 -2.36
CA GLN A 461 17.39 -1.47 -1.63
C GLN A 461 17.32 -1.31 -0.10
N PRO A 462 17.40 -0.11 0.50
CA PRO A 462 17.20 0.05 1.94
C PRO A 462 15.81 -0.40 2.43
N ILE A 463 14.75 -0.21 1.64
CA ILE A 463 13.40 -0.69 1.97
C ILE A 463 13.37 -2.23 1.92
N LEU A 464 13.93 -2.82 0.86
CA LEU A 464 13.98 -4.27 0.70
C LEU A 464 14.75 -4.94 1.84
N GLN A 465 15.85 -4.36 2.29
CA GLN A 465 16.62 -4.87 3.44
C GLN A 465 15.82 -4.93 4.75
N ARG A 466 14.85 -4.04 4.93
CA ARG A 466 14.00 -4.01 6.13
C ARG A 466 12.78 -4.92 6.02
N TRP A 467 12.17 -5.03 4.85
CA TRP A 467 10.82 -5.60 4.71
C TRP A 467 10.69 -6.80 3.77
N HIS A 468 11.70 -7.09 2.95
CA HIS A 468 11.69 -8.24 2.05
C HIS A 468 12.51 -9.38 2.66
N ASP A 469 11.87 -10.19 3.48
CA ASP A 469 12.47 -11.33 4.21
C ASP A 469 12.27 -12.69 3.51
N GLY A 470 11.67 -12.69 2.33
CA GLY A 470 11.41 -13.87 1.48
C GLY A 470 10.43 -13.57 0.37
N GLU A 471 10.41 -14.40 -0.67
CA GLU A 471 9.50 -14.25 -1.81
C GLU A 471 8.04 -14.47 -1.39
N ILE A 472 7.18 -13.50 -1.69
CA ILE A 472 5.74 -13.59 -1.47
C ILE A 472 5.07 -13.95 -2.81
N GLN A 473 4.47 -15.13 -2.87
CA GLN A 473 3.62 -15.51 -3.98
C GLN A 473 2.17 -15.13 -3.67
N ALA A 474 1.61 -14.26 -4.49
CA ALA A 474 0.22 -13.84 -4.32
C ALA A 474 -0.74 -14.92 -4.87
N GLU A 475 -1.51 -15.52 -3.99
CA GLU A 475 -2.65 -16.35 -4.40
C GLU A 475 -3.82 -15.44 -4.81
N LEU A 476 -4.18 -15.45 -6.09
CA LEU A 476 -5.39 -14.81 -6.57
C LEU A 476 -6.52 -15.84 -6.61
N LYS A 477 -7.60 -15.55 -5.88
CA LYS A 477 -8.81 -16.40 -5.91
C LYS A 477 -9.69 -16.14 -7.14
N VAL A 478 -9.45 -15.04 -7.82
CA VAL A 478 -10.27 -14.57 -8.96
C VAL A 478 -9.46 -13.70 -9.91
#